data_05ed49885a854c677b67cd19c942d7c4
#
_entry.id   05ed49885a854c677b67cd19c942d7c4
#
_cell.length_a   1.000
_cell.length_b   1.000
_cell.length_c   1.000
_cell.angle_alpha   90.00
_cell.angle_beta   90.00
_cell.angle_gamma   90.00
#
_symmetry.space_group_name_H-M   'P 1'
#
loop_
_entity.id
_entity.type
_entity.pdbx_description
1 polymer ?
#
loop_
_entity_poly.entity_id
_entity_poly.type
_entity_poly.pdbx_seq_one_letter_code
_entity_poly.pdbx_strand_id
1 'polypeptide(L)'
;MEEENIITVRNRNLQKADEAFADFMFMLESYLNEKAAAIPGTYCDCKSKELENVVVNVMKELCGRTPFRAEEIRLVSAQYFPDIIAEKYYGVEVKSTKENHWTSTGSSIVESTRDKNVENIYMLFGKLGGKTAEFKCRPCLLYTSPSPRDRSLS
;
A
#
# COMPACT_ATOMS: atom_id res chain seq x y z
N MET A 1 -13.83 -25.30 -10.57
CA MET A 1 -12.44 -24.84 -10.72
C MET A 1 -12.14 -23.82 -9.65
N GLU A 2 -11.14 -24.07 -8.87
CA GLU A 2 -10.78 -23.15 -7.81
C GLU A 2 -10.08 -21.94 -8.38
N GLU A 3 -10.50 -20.76 -7.94
CA GLU A 3 -9.80 -19.55 -8.31
C GLU A 3 -8.48 -19.49 -7.58
N GLU A 4 -7.43 -19.11 -8.29
CA GLU A 4 -6.15 -18.88 -7.65
C GLU A 4 -6.24 -17.64 -6.79
N ASN A 5 -5.80 -17.76 -5.54
CA ASN A 5 -5.63 -16.60 -4.69
C ASN A 5 -4.15 -16.38 -4.42
N ILE A 6 -3.82 -15.22 -3.86
CA ILE A 6 -2.41 -14.86 -3.67
C ILE A 6 -1.67 -15.84 -2.76
N ILE A 7 -2.36 -16.47 -1.83
CA ILE A 7 -1.72 -17.42 -0.93
C ILE A 7 -1.29 -18.67 -1.71
N THR A 8 -2.15 -19.18 -2.59
CA THR A 8 -1.78 -20.34 -3.40
C THR A 8 -0.67 -19.99 -4.39
N VAL A 9 -0.72 -18.79 -4.97
CA VAL A 9 0.36 -18.34 -5.85
C VAL A 9 1.66 -18.26 -5.07
N ARG A 10 1.61 -17.67 -3.87
CA ARG A 10 2.79 -17.49 -3.03
C ARG A 10 3.40 -18.83 -2.64
N ASN A 11 2.57 -19.82 -2.34
CA ASN A 11 3.05 -21.16 -1.98
C ASN A 11 3.78 -21.84 -3.12
N ARG A 12 3.39 -21.55 -4.35
CA ARG A 12 4.03 -22.15 -5.53
C ARG A 12 5.23 -21.34 -6.01
N ASN A 13 5.13 -20.01 -5.95
CA ASN A 13 6.17 -19.14 -6.49
C ASN A 13 6.08 -17.77 -5.81
N LEU A 14 6.96 -17.55 -4.83
CA LEU A 14 6.97 -16.32 -4.06
C LEU A 14 7.20 -15.09 -4.94
N GLN A 15 8.11 -15.19 -5.90
CA GLN A 15 8.41 -14.07 -6.78
C GLN A 15 7.18 -13.67 -7.59
N LYS A 16 6.43 -14.65 -8.08
CA LYS A 16 5.22 -14.38 -8.84
C LYS A 16 4.17 -13.69 -7.99
N ALA A 17 4.04 -14.12 -6.73
CA ALA A 17 3.11 -13.48 -5.80
C ALA A 17 3.52 -12.03 -5.53
N ASP A 18 4.80 -11.78 -5.31
CA ASP A 18 5.29 -10.42 -5.07
C ASP A 18 5.09 -9.53 -6.29
N GLU A 19 5.28 -10.09 -7.49
CA GLU A 19 5.00 -9.36 -8.72
C GLU A 19 3.51 -9.02 -8.87
N ALA A 20 2.64 -9.95 -8.47
CA ALA A 20 1.21 -9.70 -8.49
C ALA A 20 0.84 -8.54 -7.55
N PHE A 21 1.51 -8.46 -6.40
CA PHE A 21 1.27 -7.35 -5.50
C PHE A 21 1.79 -6.03 -6.09
N ALA A 22 2.95 -6.06 -6.72
CA ALA A 22 3.49 -4.87 -7.39
C ALA A 22 2.52 -4.37 -8.47
N ASP A 23 1.95 -5.29 -9.25
CA ASP A 23 0.96 -4.93 -10.26
C ASP A 23 -0.29 -4.33 -9.64
N PHE A 24 -0.73 -4.90 -8.51
CA PHE A 24 -1.88 -4.37 -7.78
C PHE A 24 -1.60 -2.94 -7.30
N MET A 25 -0.41 -2.70 -6.79
CA MET A 25 -0.02 -1.36 -6.34
C MET A 25 0.05 -0.37 -7.50
N PHE A 26 0.50 -0.82 -8.66
CA PHE A 26 0.50 0.02 -9.85
C PHE A 26 -0.94 0.39 -10.25
N MET A 27 -1.85 -0.58 -10.21
CA MET A 27 -3.27 -0.33 -10.49
C MET A 27 -3.85 0.68 -9.52
N LEU A 28 -3.51 0.56 -8.25
CA LEU A 28 -3.98 1.48 -7.22
C LEU A 28 -3.49 2.90 -7.48
N GLU A 29 -2.21 3.06 -7.76
CA GLU A 29 -1.64 4.37 -8.06
C GLU A 29 -2.32 4.98 -9.28
N SER A 30 -2.47 4.21 -10.34
CA SER A 30 -3.08 4.67 -11.58
C SER A 30 -4.53 5.09 -11.37
N TYR A 31 -5.29 4.30 -10.64
CA TYR A 31 -6.69 4.60 -10.36
C TYR A 31 -6.83 5.92 -9.62
N LEU A 32 -6.05 6.11 -8.56
CA LEU A 32 -6.14 7.32 -7.76
C LEU A 32 -5.74 8.55 -8.56
N ASN A 33 -4.68 8.44 -9.35
CA ASN A 33 -4.24 9.55 -10.19
C ASN A 33 -5.26 9.90 -11.28
N GLU A 34 -5.87 8.90 -11.88
CA GLU A 34 -6.90 9.14 -12.90
C GLU A 34 -8.13 9.81 -12.31
N LYS A 35 -8.56 9.38 -11.13
CA LYS A 35 -9.70 10.00 -10.46
C LYS A 35 -9.40 11.42 -10.06
N ALA A 36 -8.21 11.67 -9.55
CA ALA A 36 -7.79 13.01 -9.15
C ALA A 36 -7.72 13.95 -10.36
N ALA A 37 -7.23 13.45 -11.48
CA ALA A 37 -7.12 14.26 -12.70
C ALA A 37 -8.48 14.52 -13.34
N ALA A 38 -9.41 13.57 -13.24
CA ALA A 38 -10.72 13.71 -13.85
C ALA A 38 -11.52 14.86 -13.22
N ILE A 39 -11.43 15.01 -11.89
CA ILE A 39 -12.12 16.06 -11.17
C ILE A 39 -11.11 16.72 -10.24
N PRO A 40 -10.55 17.88 -10.64
CA PRO A 40 -9.60 18.58 -9.78
C PRO A 40 -10.20 18.87 -8.41
N GLY A 41 -9.40 18.71 -7.38
CA GLY A 41 -9.85 18.85 -6.01
C GLY A 41 -10.24 17.55 -5.34
N THR A 42 -10.46 16.50 -6.12
CA THR A 42 -10.75 15.18 -5.55
C THR A 42 -9.59 14.75 -4.66
N TYR A 43 -9.89 14.30 -3.47
CA TYR A 43 -8.96 13.87 -2.43
C TYR A 43 -8.18 15.02 -1.76
N CYS A 44 -8.18 16.22 -2.29
CA CYS A 44 -7.36 17.32 -1.75
C CYS A 44 -7.70 17.67 -0.31
N ASP A 45 -8.95 17.46 0.09
CA ASP A 45 -9.40 17.76 1.45
C ASP A 45 -9.36 16.57 2.39
N CYS A 46 -8.90 15.42 1.93
CA CYS A 46 -8.87 14.22 2.76
C CYS A 46 -7.93 14.37 3.94
N LYS A 47 -8.40 14.01 5.10
CA LYS A 47 -7.55 13.82 6.27
C LYS A 47 -6.94 12.44 6.20
N SER A 48 -5.92 12.20 7.00
CA SER A 48 -5.18 10.94 6.95
C SER A 48 -6.09 9.72 7.06
N LYS A 49 -7.01 9.75 8.01
CA LYS A 49 -7.93 8.61 8.20
C LYS A 49 -8.90 8.44 7.05
N GLU A 50 -9.34 9.55 6.49
CA GLU A 50 -10.24 9.50 5.33
C GLU A 50 -9.51 8.91 4.13
N LEU A 51 -8.25 9.28 3.95
CA LEU A 51 -7.47 8.75 2.85
C LEU A 51 -7.23 7.24 3.01
N GLU A 52 -6.97 6.78 4.23
CA GLU A 52 -6.85 5.34 4.49
C GLU A 52 -8.13 4.61 4.08
N ASN A 53 -9.28 5.15 4.41
CA ASN A 53 -10.57 4.55 4.03
C ASN A 53 -10.75 4.55 2.52
N VAL A 54 -10.39 5.64 1.85
CA VAL A 54 -10.44 5.71 0.40
C VAL A 54 -9.57 4.61 -0.21
N VAL A 55 -8.36 4.49 0.27
CA VAL A 55 -7.39 3.52 -0.29
C VAL A 55 -7.89 2.09 -0.12
N VAL A 56 -8.36 1.74 1.08
CA VAL A 56 -8.81 0.36 1.31
C VAL A 56 -10.04 0.05 0.45
N ASN A 57 -10.94 1.02 0.29
CA ASN A 57 -12.13 0.80 -0.55
C ASN A 57 -11.76 0.66 -2.02
N VAL A 58 -10.82 1.45 -2.50
CA VAL A 58 -10.34 1.34 -3.88
C VAL A 58 -9.66 -0.01 -4.10
N MET A 59 -8.85 -0.45 -3.14
CA MET A 59 -8.22 -1.77 -3.24
C MET A 59 -9.25 -2.87 -3.35
N LYS A 60 -10.31 -2.81 -2.55
CA LYS A 60 -11.38 -3.82 -2.62
C LYS A 60 -12.10 -3.78 -3.97
N GLU A 61 -12.23 -2.60 -4.55
CA GLU A 61 -12.85 -2.46 -5.86
C GLU A 61 -11.98 -3.03 -6.97
N LEU A 62 -10.69 -2.82 -6.90
CA LEU A 62 -9.76 -3.22 -7.94
C LEU A 62 -9.33 -4.68 -7.86
N CYS A 63 -9.46 -5.29 -6.69
CA CYS A 63 -8.86 -6.60 -6.45
C CYS A 63 -9.43 -7.72 -7.31
N GLY A 64 -10.61 -7.51 -7.92
CA GLY A 64 -11.22 -8.53 -8.78
C GLY A 64 -10.36 -8.92 -9.96
N ARG A 65 -9.41 -8.09 -10.34
CA ARG A 65 -8.47 -8.38 -11.44
C ARG A 65 -7.15 -8.95 -10.95
N THR A 66 -7.09 -9.29 -9.68
CA THR A 66 -5.87 -9.74 -9.04
C THR A 66 -6.16 -11.00 -8.26
N PRO A 67 -5.15 -11.73 -7.81
CA PRO A 67 -5.38 -12.87 -6.92
C PRO A 67 -5.71 -12.48 -5.49
N PHE A 68 -5.82 -11.18 -5.19
CA PHE A 68 -6.20 -10.72 -3.86
C PHE A 68 -7.72 -10.74 -3.72
N ARG A 69 -8.20 -11.05 -2.51
CA ARG A 69 -9.63 -11.15 -2.22
C ARG A 69 -10.06 -9.97 -1.37
N ALA A 70 -11.22 -9.38 -1.72
CA ALA A 70 -11.71 -8.20 -1.02
C ALA A 70 -11.89 -8.45 0.48
N GLU A 71 -12.39 -9.62 0.86
CA GLU A 71 -12.61 -9.95 2.25
C GLU A 71 -11.32 -10.10 3.06
N GLU A 72 -10.18 -10.19 2.37
CA GLU A 72 -8.87 -10.29 3.03
C GLU A 72 -8.09 -8.98 3.00
N ILE A 73 -8.71 -7.91 2.55
CA ILE A 73 -8.11 -6.57 2.56
C ILE A 73 -8.77 -5.79 3.69
N ARG A 74 -7.98 -5.34 4.67
CA ARG A 74 -8.56 -4.70 5.84
C ARG A 74 -7.68 -3.59 6.40
N LEU A 75 -8.34 -2.61 7.02
CA LEU A 75 -7.66 -1.59 7.78
C LEU A 75 -7.22 -2.17 9.11
N VAL A 76 -6.04 -1.77 9.54
CA VAL A 76 -5.50 -2.17 10.83
C VAL A 76 -5.68 -1.00 11.79
N SER A 77 -5.77 -1.29 13.07
CA SER A 77 -5.91 -0.26 14.08
C SER A 77 -4.73 0.73 14.01
N ALA A 78 -5.00 1.99 14.38
CA ALA A 78 -4.05 3.08 14.26
C ALA A 78 -2.73 2.85 14.99
N GLN A 79 -2.70 1.91 15.91
CA GLN A 79 -1.52 1.61 16.69
C GLN A 79 -0.57 0.64 16.01
N TYR A 80 -0.97 0.06 14.88
CA TYR A 80 -0.20 -0.96 14.21
C TYR A 80 0.24 -0.50 12.83
N PHE A 81 1.28 -1.14 12.34
CA PHE A 81 1.86 -0.89 11.03
C PHE A 81 1.84 -2.19 10.24
N PRO A 82 1.51 -2.18 8.96
CA PRO A 82 1.06 -1.03 8.15
C PRO A 82 -0.43 -0.74 8.33
N ASP A 83 -0.90 0.35 7.72
CA ASP A 83 -2.30 0.77 7.85
C ASP A 83 -3.29 -0.22 7.26
N ILE A 84 -2.91 -0.89 6.18
CA ILE A 84 -3.76 -1.83 5.46
C ILE A 84 -3.01 -3.13 5.28
N ILE A 85 -3.68 -4.25 5.56
CA ILE A 85 -3.12 -5.57 5.31
C ILE A 85 -3.99 -6.29 4.29
N ALA A 86 -3.33 -6.86 3.29
CA ALA A 86 -3.97 -7.67 2.25
C ALA A 86 -3.41 -9.08 2.31
N GLU A 87 -4.25 -10.04 2.60
CA GLU A 87 -3.89 -11.47 2.58
C GLU A 87 -2.70 -11.81 3.48
N LYS A 88 -2.67 -11.28 4.68
CA LYS A 88 -1.71 -11.68 5.71
C LYS A 88 -0.25 -11.23 5.47
N TYR A 89 0.26 -11.36 4.24
CA TYR A 89 1.69 -11.14 3.96
C TYR A 89 1.98 -9.81 3.28
N TYR A 90 0.97 -9.08 2.88
CA TYR A 90 1.12 -7.86 2.10
C TYR A 90 0.48 -6.69 2.81
N GLY A 91 1.09 -5.53 2.67
CA GLY A 91 0.57 -4.36 3.36
C GLY A 91 0.81 -3.07 2.61
N VAL A 92 0.02 -2.06 2.98
CA VAL A 92 0.15 -0.71 2.44
C VAL A 92 0.16 0.26 3.59
N GLU A 93 1.16 1.11 3.60
CA GLU A 93 1.25 2.22 4.54
C GLU A 93 0.84 3.49 3.80
N VAL A 94 -0.16 4.20 4.32
CA VAL A 94 -0.70 5.38 3.66
C VAL A 94 -0.14 6.63 4.32
N LYS A 95 0.49 7.49 3.52
CA LYS A 95 1.02 8.76 3.97
C LYS A 95 0.51 9.86 3.06
N SER A 96 0.38 11.06 3.60
CA SER A 96 -0.06 12.18 2.78
C SER A 96 0.52 13.49 3.31
N THR A 97 0.54 14.49 2.44
CA THR A 97 0.90 15.85 2.82
C THR A 97 -0.11 16.81 2.23
N LYS A 98 -0.42 17.85 2.96
CA LYS A 98 -1.25 18.95 2.45
C LYS A 98 -0.43 19.97 1.68
N GLU A 99 0.89 19.78 1.67
CA GLU A 99 1.79 20.62 0.92
C GLU A 99 1.84 20.18 -0.53
N ASN A 100 2.35 21.05 -1.39
CA ASN A 100 2.49 20.71 -2.80
C ASN A 100 3.92 20.23 -3.09
N HIS A 101 4.41 19.32 -2.28
CA HIS A 101 5.70 18.69 -2.49
C HIS A 101 5.68 17.30 -1.87
N TRP A 102 6.68 16.51 -2.24
CA TRP A 102 6.70 15.10 -1.87
C TRP A 102 7.39 14.80 -0.54
N THR A 103 7.80 15.81 0.21
CA THR A 103 8.44 15.59 1.49
C THR A 103 7.40 15.36 2.57
N SER A 104 7.57 14.31 3.32
CA SER A 104 6.78 14.09 4.53
C SER A 104 7.66 14.41 5.72
N THR A 105 7.04 14.90 6.77
CA THR A 105 7.72 14.96 8.06
C THR A 105 7.89 13.50 8.49
N GLY A 106 9.07 12.98 8.28
CA GLY A 106 9.32 11.58 8.45
C GLY A 106 8.94 11.06 9.81
N SER A 107 7.90 10.30 9.84
CA SER A 107 7.64 9.47 10.98
C SER A 107 8.43 8.21 10.78
N SER A 108 9.25 7.89 11.73
CA SER A 108 9.98 6.64 11.70
C SER A 108 8.97 5.49 11.85
N ILE A 109 9.17 4.50 11.06
CA ILE A 109 8.41 3.27 11.17
C ILE A 109 8.86 2.56 12.43
N VAL A 110 7.94 2.32 13.35
CA VAL A 110 8.25 1.63 14.58
C VAL A 110 8.07 0.14 14.35
N GLU A 111 9.18 -0.54 14.23
CA GLU A 111 9.18 -1.96 13.92
C GLU A 111 8.41 -2.80 14.95
N SER A 112 8.39 -2.36 16.20
CA SER A 112 7.70 -3.08 17.25
C SER A 112 6.19 -3.11 17.09
N THR A 113 5.62 -2.22 16.28
CA THR A 113 4.17 -2.21 16.04
C THR A 113 3.78 -2.94 14.77
N ARG A 114 4.77 -3.52 14.09
CA ARG A 114 4.51 -4.24 12.85
C ARG A 114 3.83 -5.58 13.08
N ASP A 115 2.86 -5.88 12.21
CA ASP A 115 2.33 -7.24 12.15
C ASP A 115 3.46 -8.16 11.69
N LYS A 116 3.72 -9.21 12.45
CA LYS A 116 4.86 -10.10 12.22
C LYS A 116 4.77 -10.89 10.92
N ASN A 117 3.57 -11.07 10.41
CA ASN A 117 3.38 -11.87 9.19
C ASN A 117 3.58 -11.06 7.91
N VAL A 118 3.45 -9.74 7.99
CA VAL A 118 3.53 -8.90 6.80
C VAL A 118 4.98 -8.79 6.35
N GLU A 119 5.25 -9.19 5.13
CA GLU A 119 6.61 -9.26 4.60
C GLU A 119 6.87 -8.31 3.45
N ASN A 120 5.82 -7.88 2.75
CA ASN A 120 5.97 -7.03 1.59
C ASN A 120 5.05 -5.82 1.76
N ILE A 121 5.64 -4.66 1.95
CA ILE A 121 4.89 -3.44 2.24
C ILE A 121 5.22 -2.38 1.20
N TYR A 122 4.17 -1.73 0.70
CA TYR A 122 4.30 -0.57 -0.16
C TYR A 122 3.84 0.65 0.62
N MET A 123 4.47 1.78 0.34
CA MET A 123 4.01 3.07 0.84
C MET A 123 3.25 3.77 -0.26
N LEU A 124 2.02 4.17 0.05
CA LEU A 124 1.24 5.02 -0.84
C LEU A 124 1.29 6.43 -0.29
N PHE A 125 1.91 7.32 -1.02
CA PHE A 125 2.06 8.71 -0.62
C PHE A 125 1.17 9.59 -1.48
N GLY A 126 0.30 10.36 -0.83
CA GLY A 126 -0.55 11.32 -1.50
C GLY A 126 -0.07 12.74 -1.29
N LYS A 127 0.25 13.42 -2.38
CA LYS A 127 0.55 14.85 -2.37
C LYS A 127 -0.75 15.57 -2.67
N LEU A 128 -1.38 16.11 -1.63
CA LEU A 128 -2.74 16.66 -1.72
C LEU A 128 -2.78 18.16 -1.91
N GLY A 129 -1.65 18.85 -1.79
CA GLY A 129 -1.58 20.30 -1.75
C GLY A 129 -1.45 20.95 -3.12
N GLY A 130 -1.94 20.51 -4.16
CA GLY A 130 -1.93 21.16 -5.46
C GLY A 130 -3.36 21.34 -5.95
N LYS A 131 -3.52 21.73 -7.20
CA LYS A 131 -4.83 21.79 -7.82
C LYS A 131 -5.41 20.38 -7.96
N THR A 132 -4.52 19.42 -8.17
CA THR A 132 -4.87 18.02 -8.37
C THR A 132 -3.99 17.20 -7.45
N ALA A 133 -4.60 16.31 -6.70
CA ALA A 133 -3.84 15.37 -5.85
C ALA A 133 -3.03 14.42 -6.74
N GLU A 134 -1.86 14.07 -6.28
CA GLU A 134 -1.00 13.11 -6.98
C GLU A 134 -0.58 12.02 -6.00
N PHE A 135 -0.46 10.80 -6.52
CA PHE A 135 -0.15 9.64 -5.69
C PHE A 135 1.02 8.89 -6.26
N LYS A 136 1.87 8.41 -5.36
CA LYS A 136 2.96 7.49 -5.71
C LYS A 136 2.92 6.30 -4.79
N CYS A 137 3.06 5.11 -5.35
CA CYS A 137 3.08 3.88 -4.59
C CYS A 137 4.41 3.19 -4.83
N ARG A 138 5.20 3.01 -3.79
CA ARG A 138 6.56 2.49 -3.92
C ARG A 138 6.83 1.45 -2.84
N PRO A 139 7.66 0.46 -3.12
CA PRO A 139 8.06 -0.50 -2.09
C PRO A 139 8.68 0.21 -0.90
N CYS A 140 8.32 -0.24 0.28
CA CYS A 140 8.86 0.33 1.50
C CYS A 140 10.16 -0.38 1.86
N LEU A 141 11.26 0.16 1.38
CA LEU A 141 12.57 -0.47 1.56
C LEU A 141 13.07 -0.44 3.00
N LEU A 142 12.63 0.55 3.77
CA LEU A 142 13.00 0.63 5.18
C LEU A 142 12.51 -0.55 5.99
N TYR A 143 11.55 -1.25 5.40
CA TYR A 143 10.88 -2.31 6.07
C TYR A 143 11.50 -3.64 5.83
N THR A 144 12.24 -3.81 4.75
CA THR A 144 12.90 -5.06 4.55
C THR A 144 13.79 -5.29 5.75
N SER A 145 13.30 -6.14 6.64
CA SER A 145 14.10 -6.56 7.75
C SER A 145 15.37 -7.14 7.15
N PRO A 146 16.51 -6.52 7.39
CA PRO A 146 17.71 -7.05 6.79
C PRO A 146 17.98 -8.41 7.38
N SER A 147 18.09 -9.38 6.49
CA SER A 147 18.60 -10.67 6.93
C SER A 147 20.07 -10.47 7.31
N PRO A 148 20.63 -11.34 8.11
CA PRO A 148 22.07 -11.24 8.43
C PRO A 148 22.94 -11.15 7.18
N ARG A 149 22.51 -11.82 6.12
CA ARG A 149 23.23 -11.76 4.86
C ARG A 149 23.23 -10.37 4.26
N ASP A 150 22.09 -9.70 4.29
CA ASP A 150 21.99 -8.36 3.75
C ASP A 150 22.85 -7.39 4.53
N ARG A 151 22.93 -7.56 5.83
CA ARG A 151 23.77 -6.74 6.66
C ARG A 151 25.24 -6.93 6.34
N SER A 152 25.62 -8.15 6.00
CA SER A 152 27.02 -8.43 5.69
C SER A 152 27.45 -7.81 4.37
N LEU A 153 26.51 -7.48 3.52
CA LEU A 153 26.79 -6.83 2.24
C LEU A 153 26.87 -5.31 2.35
N SER A 154 26.39 -4.78 3.41
CA SER A 154 26.36 -3.32 3.56
C SER A 154 27.58 -2.78 4.29
#